data_d07cea8bcc2b1d4b40f85288500da09d
#
_entry.id   d07cea8bcc2b1d4b40f85288500da09d
#
_cell.length_a   1.000
_cell.length_b   1.000
_cell.length_c   1.000
_cell.angle_alpha   90.00
_cell.angle_beta   90.00
_cell.angle_gamma   90.00
#
_symmetry.space_group_name_H-M   'P 1'
#
loop_
_entity.id
_entity.type
_entity.pdbx_description
1 polymer ?
#
loop_
_entity_poly.entity_id
_entity_poly.type
_entity_poly.pdbx_seq_one_letter_code
_entity_poly.pdbx_strand_id
1 'polypeptide(L)'
;MKHKKENLIRLVVFFSFFITTIFMISCSDSSSPEGGQGQIMITMVDAPASYDHINIAVTRVEVHKVGSDSTSGWVVINNKAATYDLLTLKNGASVVLGNSALDAGHYTQIRLILGSGSNIVVNGSVFSLDVSSGAQTGIKLNHEFDIQLGLIYELTLDFNAEHSIVLTGNGQYKLNPVIRVVPHVISGTISGKINPVIALASVHAISGTDTVSTVADISTGSFKLMALIQGTYNVKVSSGNAAYDDKTITNVVVVAKQNTELGTFNLSLK
;
A
#
# COMPACT_ATOMS: atom_id res chain seq x y z
N MET A 1 22.48 -82.95 25.02
CA MET A 1 21.76 -82.24 23.96
C MET A 1 20.51 -81.35 24.49
N LYS A 2 19.99 -81.62 25.67
CA LYS A 2 18.87 -80.82 26.24
C LYS A 2 19.26 -79.39 26.69
N HIS A 3 20.40 -79.23 27.35
CA HIS A 3 20.83 -77.92 27.85
C HIS A 3 21.13 -76.87 26.76
N LYS A 4 21.49 -77.30 25.56
CA LYS A 4 21.79 -76.32 24.47
C LYS A 4 20.56 -75.76 23.82
N LYS A 5 19.42 -76.43 23.87
CA LYS A 5 18.12 -75.92 23.39
C LYS A 5 17.47 -74.90 24.32
N GLU A 6 17.62 -75.08 25.63
CA GLU A 6 17.05 -74.16 26.62
C GLU A 6 17.75 -72.80 26.62
N ASN A 7 19.03 -72.74 26.44
CA ASN A 7 19.81 -71.51 26.31
C ASN A 7 19.49 -70.73 25.03
N LEU A 8 19.18 -71.48 23.93
CA LEU A 8 18.79 -70.80 22.68
C LEU A 8 17.41 -70.20 22.74
N ILE A 9 16.47 -70.86 23.41
CA ILE A 9 15.10 -70.35 23.64
C ILE A 9 15.12 -69.11 24.58
N ARG A 10 15.94 -69.13 25.65
CA ARG A 10 16.12 -67.99 26.52
C ARG A 10 16.77 -66.79 25.81
N LEU A 11 17.69 -67.00 24.93
CA LEU A 11 18.34 -65.97 24.15
C LEU A 11 17.36 -65.32 23.14
N VAL A 12 16.53 -66.13 22.47
CA VAL A 12 15.51 -65.63 21.53
C VAL A 12 14.40 -64.86 22.24
N VAL A 13 13.98 -65.29 23.44
CA VAL A 13 12.96 -64.58 24.22
C VAL A 13 13.51 -63.26 24.76
N PHE A 14 14.79 -63.18 25.17
CA PHE A 14 15.40 -61.92 25.63
C PHE A 14 15.63 -60.95 24.45
N PHE A 15 15.95 -61.43 23.26
CA PHE A 15 16.14 -60.60 22.07
C PHE A 15 14.79 -60.10 21.50
N SER A 16 13.72 -60.88 21.61
CA SER A 16 12.35 -60.47 21.24
C SER A 16 11.77 -59.44 22.19
N PHE A 17 12.14 -59.46 23.50
CA PHE A 17 11.65 -58.46 24.48
C PHE A 17 12.41 -57.12 24.39
N PHE A 18 13.65 -57.14 23.86
CA PHE A 18 14.42 -55.88 23.69
C PHE A 18 14.08 -55.14 22.41
N ILE A 19 13.49 -55.80 21.41
CA ILE A 19 13.05 -55.17 20.15
C ILE A 19 11.68 -54.47 20.31
N THR A 20 10.87 -54.88 21.30
CA THR A 20 9.51 -54.32 21.49
C THR A 20 9.49 -53.02 22.31
N THR A 21 10.62 -52.62 22.91
CA THR A 21 10.68 -51.42 23.77
C THR A 21 11.23 -50.16 23.04
N ILE A 22 11.57 -50.24 21.75
CA ILE A 22 12.13 -49.09 20.98
C ILE A 22 11.05 -48.32 20.17
N PHE A 23 9.78 -48.78 20.19
CA PHE A 23 8.73 -48.14 19.38
C PHE A 23 7.73 -47.25 20.15
N MET A 24 8.09 -46.77 21.36
CA MET A 24 7.28 -45.86 22.14
C MET A 24 7.99 -44.54 22.43
N ILE A 25 8.80 -44.04 21.48
CA ILE A 25 9.09 -42.60 21.41
C ILE A 25 8.31 -42.07 20.22
N SER A 26 6.98 -42.11 20.33
CA SER A 26 6.13 -41.22 19.59
C SER A 26 6.31 -39.87 20.25
N CYS A 27 7.19 -39.05 19.70
CA CYS A 27 7.11 -37.61 19.87
C CYS A 27 5.73 -37.19 19.41
N SER A 28 4.80 -37.01 20.33
CA SER A 28 3.70 -36.11 20.17
C SER A 28 4.24 -34.69 20.39
N ASP A 29 5.09 -34.23 19.49
CA ASP A 29 5.17 -32.80 19.23
C ASP A 29 3.85 -32.42 18.57
N SER A 30 2.85 -32.17 19.40
CA SER A 30 1.81 -31.24 19.05
C SER A 30 2.40 -29.84 19.07
N SER A 31 3.41 -29.59 18.22
CA SER A 31 3.65 -28.25 17.74
C SER A 31 2.40 -27.93 16.93
N SER A 32 1.49 -27.16 17.55
CA SER A 32 0.58 -26.30 16.79
C SER A 32 1.41 -25.72 15.66
N PRO A 33 0.96 -25.70 14.41
CA PRO A 33 1.72 -25.07 13.35
C PRO A 33 1.95 -23.64 13.83
N GLU A 34 3.18 -23.33 14.26
CA GLU A 34 3.59 -21.95 14.46
C GLU A 34 3.24 -21.26 13.17
N GLY A 35 2.29 -20.33 13.24
CA GLY A 35 1.71 -19.71 12.07
C GLY A 35 2.84 -19.14 11.22
N GLY A 36 3.04 -19.76 10.07
CA GLY A 36 4.12 -19.33 9.16
C GLY A 36 3.90 -17.87 8.75
N GLN A 37 4.91 -17.28 8.14
CA GLN A 37 4.89 -15.88 7.72
C GLN A 37 4.56 -15.74 6.25
N GLY A 38 3.82 -14.69 5.93
CA GLY A 38 3.76 -14.06 4.63
C GLY A 38 4.52 -12.73 4.65
N GLN A 39 4.22 -11.87 3.72
CA GLN A 39 4.86 -10.56 3.58
C GLN A 39 3.81 -9.49 3.28
N ILE A 40 4.02 -8.27 3.77
CA ILE A 40 3.26 -7.10 3.36
C ILE A 40 4.18 -6.11 2.65
N MET A 41 3.71 -5.52 1.54
CA MET A 41 4.35 -4.40 0.89
C MET A 41 3.34 -3.25 0.77
N ILE A 42 3.68 -2.09 1.34
CA ILE A 42 2.87 -0.87 1.29
C ILE A 42 3.61 0.17 0.45
N THR A 43 2.98 0.63 -0.61
CA THR A 43 3.43 1.75 -1.43
C THR A 43 2.58 2.99 -1.18
N MET A 44 3.10 4.16 -1.49
CA MET A 44 2.37 5.43 -1.46
C MET A 44 2.46 6.11 -2.82
N VAL A 45 1.33 6.66 -3.26
CA VAL A 45 1.16 7.53 -4.43
C VAL A 45 0.39 8.76 -4.01
N ASP A 46 0.35 9.80 -4.84
CA ASP A 46 -0.40 11.02 -4.57
C ASP A 46 -1.14 11.54 -5.80
N ALA A 47 -2.22 12.28 -5.55
CA ALA A 47 -2.90 13.09 -6.54
C ALA A 47 -2.23 14.48 -6.67
N PRO A 48 -2.36 15.15 -7.83
CA PRO A 48 -1.84 16.50 -8.02
C PRO A 48 -2.45 17.50 -7.02
N ALA A 49 -1.63 18.46 -6.56
CA ALA A 49 -2.08 19.58 -5.73
C ALA A 49 -1.42 20.88 -6.17
N SER A 50 -2.04 22.01 -5.81
CA SER A 50 -1.64 23.35 -6.23
C SER A 50 -0.63 24.00 -5.27
N TYR A 51 0.41 23.24 -4.88
CA TYR A 51 1.51 23.68 -4.01
C TYR A 51 2.85 23.37 -4.66
N ASP A 52 3.92 24.02 -4.18
CA ASP A 52 5.26 23.72 -4.70
C ASP A 52 5.78 22.37 -4.16
N HIS A 53 5.66 22.15 -2.84
CA HIS A 53 6.01 20.89 -2.17
C HIS A 53 5.10 20.64 -0.96
N ILE A 54 4.81 19.38 -0.67
CA ILE A 54 4.19 18.92 0.57
C ILE A 54 5.03 17.80 1.14
N ASN A 55 5.82 18.12 2.14
CA ASN A 55 6.78 17.22 2.76
C ASN A 55 6.20 16.60 4.03
N ILE A 56 5.97 15.30 4.02
CA ILE A 56 5.44 14.55 5.16
C ILE A 56 6.54 13.69 5.76
N ALA A 57 6.87 13.95 7.03
CA ALA A 57 7.81 13.15 7.80
C ALA A 57 7.09 11.93 8.40
N VAL A 58 7.36 10.75 7.88
CA VAL A 58 6.86 9.47 8.42
C VAL A 58 7.97 8.83 9.25
N THR A 59 7.70 8.55 10.52
CA THR A 59 8.67 7.94 11.43
C THR A 59 8.48 6.45 11.57
N ARG A 60 7.23 5.96 11.41
CA ARG A 60 6.93 4.55 11.56
C ARG A 60 5.65 4.17 10.81
N VAL A 61 5.61 2.95 10.31
CA VAL A 61 4.44 2.33 9.70
C VAL A 61 4.15 1.03 10.44
N GLU A 62 2.90 0.84 10.84
CA GLU A 62 2.47 -0.29 11.65
C GLU A 62 1.16 -0.86 11.12
N VAL A 63 0.91 -2.14 11.42
CA VAL A 63 -0.36 -2.82 11.16
C VAL A 63 -0.90 -3.44 12.45
N HIS A 64 -2.22 -3.52 12.60
CA HIS A 64 -2.87 -4.07 13.79
C HIS A 64 -3.41 -5.47 13.51
N LYS A 65 -2.94 -6.47 14.29
CA LYS A 65 -3.40 -7.86 14.21
C LYS A 65 -4.68 -8.03 15.01
N VAL A 66 -5.67 -8.74 14.45
CA VAL A 66 -6.94 -9.04 15.15
C VAL A 66 -6.69 -9.90 16.40
N GLY A 67 -7.58 -9.76 17.37
CA GLY A 67 -7.50 -10.52 18.64
C GLY A 67 -6.53 -9.95 19.67
N SER A 68 -5.82 -8.88 19.34
CA SER A 68 -5.02 -8.09 20.26
C SER A 68 -5.80 -6.86 20.73
N ASP A 69 -5.48 -6.33 21.90
CA ASP A 69 -6.09 -5.09 22.35
C ASP A 69 -5.62 -3.90 21.50
N SER A 70 -6.35 -2.78 21.52
CA SER A 70 -6.09 -1.59 20.71
C SER A 70 -4.73 -0.92 20.98
N THR A 71 -4.03 -1.32 22.02
CA THR A 71 -2.75 -0.75 22.43
C THR A 71 -1.57 -1.67 22.12
N SER A 72 -1.74 -2.99 22.20
CA SER A 72 -0.65 -3.97 22.11
C SER A 72 -0.54 -4.70 20.77
N GLY A 73 -1.59 -4.73 19.95
CA GLY A 73 -1.64 -5.49 18.68
C GLY A 73 -0.91 -4.88 17.49
N TRP A 74 -0.14 -3.80 17.67
CA TRP A 74 0.54 -3.12 16.60
C TRP A 74 1.89 -3.76 16.28
N VAL A 75 2.03 -4.23 15.03
CA VAL A 75 3.26 -4.79 14.50
C VAL A 75 3.93 -3.75 13.61
N VAL A 76 5.19 -3.46 13.90
CA VAL A 76 5.99 -2.48 13.14
C VAL A 76 6.47 -3.11 11.85
N ILE A 77 6.15 -2.50 10.70
CA ILE A 77 6.60 -2.92 9.37
C ILE A 77 7.71 -2.01 8.82
N ASN A 78 7.81 -0.77 9.31
CA ASN A 78 8.92 0.14 9.03
C ASN A 78 9.10 1.12 10.19
N ASN A 79 10.32 1.26 10.69
CA ASN A 79 10.70 2.21 11.74
C ASN A 79 11.83 3.17 11.29
N LYS A 80 12.12 3.23 10.01
CA LYS A 80 13.09 4.18 9.44
C LYS A 80 12.38 5.47 9.11
N ALA A 81 12.68 6.51 9.87
CA ALA A 81 12.14 7.85 9.61
C ALA A 81 12.60 8.37 8.24
N ALA A 82 11.66 8.86 7.46
CA ALA A 82 11.93 9.49 6.18
C ALA A 82 10.91 10.60 5.90
N THR A 83 11.32 11.58 5.11
CA THR A 83 10.44 12.65 4.63
C THR A 83 10.15 12.41 3.15
N TYR A 84 8.88 12.46 2.79
CA TYR A 84 8.38 12.25 1.44
C TYR A 84 7.73 13.52 0.92
N ASP A 85 8.16 13.98 -0.24
CA ASP A 85 7.45 15.03 -0.98
C ASP A 85 6.33 14.37 -1.78
N LEU A 86 5.09 14.56 -1.32
CA LEU A 86 3.91 13.94 -1.93
C LEU A 86 3.76 14.32 -3.40
N LEU A 87 4.06 15.57 -3.78
CA LEU A 87 3.86 16.06 -5.15
C LEU A 87 4.81 15.42 -6.17
N THR A 88 5.82 14.68 -5.72
CA THR A 88 6.67 13.85 -6.59
C THR A 88 6.06 12.48 -6.88
N LEU A 89 5.04 12.05 -6.14
CA LEU A 89 4.45 10.70 -6.20
C LEU A 89 3.24 10.62 -7.15
N LYS A 90 3.25 11.39 -8.21
CA LYS A 90 2.23 11.44 -9.25
C LYS A 90 2.72 10.83 -10.56
N ASN A 91 1.82 10.65 -11.51
CA ASN A 91 2.14 10.19 -12.88
C ASN A 91 2.90 8.86 -12.92
N GLY A 92 2.50 7.89 -12.09
CA GLY A 92 3.12 6.57 -12.02
C GLY A 92 4.28 6.46 -11.05
N ALA A 93 4.76 7.57 -10.48
CA ALA A 93 5.75 7.53 -9.41
C ALA A 93 5.12 7.03 -8.09
N SER A 94 5.88 6.26 -7.34
CA SER A 94 5.48 5.74 -6.04
C SER A 94 6.69 5.55 -5.13
N VAL A 95 6.45 5.43 -3.84
CA VAL A 95 7.49 5.09 -2.86
C VAL A 95 7.04 3.92 -2.00
N VAL A 96 7.96 3.05 -1.61
CA VAL A 96 7.69 1.96 -0.66
C VAL A 96 7.79 2.53 0.76
N LEU A 97 6.66 2.55 1.47
CA LEU A 97 6.59 2.95 2.88
C LEU A 97 7.01 1.84 3.83
N GLY A 98 6.76 0.59 3.47
CA GLY A 98 7.13 -0.57 4.27
C GLY A 98 7.08 -1.87 3.47
N ASN A 99 8.02 -2.75 3.78
CA ASN A 99 8.08 -4.10 3.24
C ASN A 99 8.66 -5.01 4.33
N SER A 100 7.83 -5.91 4.88
CA SER A 100 8.20 -6.73 6.03
C SER A 100 7.50 -8.07 6.03
N ALA A 101 8.14 -9.09 6.61
CA ALA A 101 7.49 -10.33 6.96
C ALA A 101 6.47 -10.08 8.08
N LEU A 102 5.32 -10.73 8.01
CA LEU A 102 4.26 -10.72 9.00
C LEU A 102 3.76 -12.14 9.24
N ASP A 103 3.39 -12.43 10.48
CA ASP A 103 2.73 -13.69 10.79
C ASP A 103 1.44 -13.82 9.99
N ALA A 104 1.18 -15.01 9.47
CA ALA A 104 -0.08 -15.30 8.81
C ALA A 104 -1.26 -15.03 9.76
N GLY A 105 -2.35 -14.47 9.21
CA GLY A 105 -3.54 -14.13 9.99
C GLY A 105 -4.19 -12.85 9.52
N HIS A 106 -5.23 -12.44 10.25
CA HIS A 106 -6.08 -11.31 9.93
C HIS A 106 -5.60 -10.03 10.59
N TYR A 107 -5.58 -8.95 9.83
CA TYR A 107 -5.20 -7.59 10.24
C TYR A 107 -6.34 -6.62 9.93
N THR A 108 -6.51 -5.58 10.75
CA THR A 108 -7.69 -4.70 10.69
C THR A 108 -7.39 -3.24 10.41
N GLN A 109 -6.15 -2.82 10.65
CA GLN A 109 -5.78 -1.42 10.51
C GLN A 109 -4.32 -1.26 10.06
N ILE A 110 -4.06 -0.14 9.42
CA ILE A 110 -2.72 0.38 9.11
C ILE A 110 -2.55 1.70 9.85
N ARG A 111 -1.36 1.97 10.40
CA ARG A 111 -1.08 3.22 11.10
C ARG A 111 0.21 3.85 10.59
N LEU A 112 0.12 5.13 10.22
CA LEU A 112 1.27 5.96 9.87
C LEU A 112 1.56 6.90 11.04
N ILE A 113 2.72 6.77 11.68
CA ILE A 113 3.18 7.68 12.72
C ILE A 113 3.98 8.79 12.04
N LEU A 114 3.50 10.02 12.15
CA LEU A 114 4.18 11.18 11.60
C LEU A 114 5.15 11.78 12.62
N GLY A 115 6.26 12.31 12.10
CA GLY A 115 7.27 13.04 12.89
C GLY A 115 7.08 14.56 12.82
N SER A 116 7.81 15.27 13.66
CA SER A 116 8.04 16.70 13.49
C SER A 116 8.87 16.95 12.23
N GLY A 117 8.67 18.09 11.58
CA GLY A 117 9.41 18.47 10.36
C GLY A 117 8.61 18.34 9.07
N SER A 118 7.36 17.90 9.14
CA SER A 118 6.43 18.05 8.01
C SER A 118 6.23 19.54 7.69
N ASN A 119 6.29 19.89 6.41
CA ASN A 119 6.17 21.26 5.96
C ASN A 119 5.52 21.34 4.58
N ILE A 120 5.05 22.53 4.24
CA ILE A 120 4.51 22.85 2.93
C ILE A 120 5.26 24.03 2.34
N VAL A 121 5.48 24.03 1.04
CA VAL A 121 6.09 25.14 0.30
C VAL A 121 5.03 25.77 -0.60
N VAL A 122 4.84 27.06 -0.44
CA VAL A 122 3.86 27.85 -1.19
C VAL A 122 4.51 29.11 -1.71
N ASN A 123 4.55 29.27 -3.02
CA ASN A 123 5.22 30.41 -3.71
C ASN A 123 6.66 30.61 -3.22
N GLY A 124 7.42 29.52 -3.09
CA GLY A 124 8.79 29.50 -2.62
C GLY A 124 9.00 29.71 -1.12
N SER A 125 7.93 29.95 -0.35
CA SER A 125 7.99 30.14 1.11
C SER A 125 7.66 28.85 1.83
N VAL A 126 8.46 28.51 2.87
CA VAL A 126 8.30 27.30 3.68
C VAL A 126 7.45 27.60 4.91
N PHE A 127 6.40 26.81 5.10
CA PHE A 127 5.53 26.87 6.27
C PHE A 127 5.53 25.52 7.00
N SER A 128 5.49 25.56 8.33
CA SER A 128 5.31 24.37 9.14
C SER A 128 3.92 23.77 8.89
N LEU A 129 3.83 22.47 8.77
CA LEU A 129 2.59 21.74 8.63
C LEU A 129 2.23 21.09 9.97
N ASP A 130 1.12 21.53 10.57
CA ASP A 130 0.61 20.96 11.82
C ASP A 130 0.06 19.55 11.57
N VAL A 131 0.70 18.56 12.20
CA VAL A 131 0.35 17.14 12.12
C VAL A 131 0.00 16.56 13.50
N SER A 132 -0.47 17.40 14.41
CA SER A 132 -0.61 17.08 15.84
C SER A 132 -1.30 15.76 16.14
N SER A 133 -2.37 15.39 15.46
CA SER A 133 -3.02 14.09 15.63
C SER A 133 -2.20 12.94 15.05
N GLY A 134 -1.56 13.15 13.90
CA GLY A 134 -0.69 12.15 13.26
C GLY A 134 0.59 11.87 14.04
N ALA A 135 1.12 12.85 14.78
CA ALA A 135 2.31 12.69 15.61
C ALA A 135 2.04 11.94 16.91
N GLN A 136 0.87 12.13 17.52
CA GLN A 136 0.56 11.53 18.83
C GLN A 136 0.03 10.09 18.72
N THR A 137 -0.98 9.86 17.90
CA THR A 137 -1.67 8.57 17.81
C THR A 137 -1.47 7.87 16.47
N GLY A 138 -0.86 8.55 15.52
CA GLY A 138 -0.75 8.13 14.12
C GLY A 138 -2.05 8.32 13.33
N ILE A 139 -1.90 8.37 12.02
CA ILE A 139 -3.02 8.32 11.08
C ILE A 139 -3.46 6.86 11.00
N LYS A 140 -4.65 6.54 11.49
CA LYS A 140 -5.23 5.20 11.47
C LYS A 140 -6.10 5.05 10.22
N LEU A 141 -5.79 4.04 9.41
CA LEU A 141 -6.52 3.66 8.22
C LEU A 141 -7.21 2.32 8.50
N ASN A 142 -8.54 2.31 8.55
CA ASN A 142 -9.31 1.08 8.72
C ASN A 142 -9.29 0.32 7.39
N HIS A 143 -8.66 -0.83 7.38
CA HIS A 143 -8.58 -1.71 6.24
C HIS A 143 -8.29 -3.13 6.72
N GLU A 144 -9.22 -4.04 6.44
CA GLU A 144 -9.10 -5.45 6.79
C GLU A 144 -8.42 -6.24 5.68
N PHE A 145 -7.46 -7.09 6.06
CA PHE A 145 -6.72 -7.92 5.12
C PHE A 145 -6.13 -9.16 5.79
N ASP A 146 -5.86 -10.18 4.99
CA ASP A 146 -5.27 -11.44 5.43
C ASP A 146 -3.85 -11.60 4.88
N ILE A 147 -2.92 -11.88 5.78
CA ILE A 147 -1.57 -12.33 5.43
C ILE A 147 -1.60 -13.85 5.30
N GLN A 148 -1.29 -14.34 4.12
CA GLN A 148 -1.24 -15.76 3.81
C GLN A 148 0.20 -16.26 3.78
N LEU A 149 0.41 -17.48 4.26
CA LEU A 149 1.72 -18.13 4.30
C LEU A 149 2.42 -18.10 2.93
N GLY A 150 3.63 -17.58 2.90
CA GLY A 150 4.49 -17.54 1.71
C GLY A 150 4.04 -16.60 0.60
N LEU A 151 2.95 -15.83 0.79
CA LEU A 151 2.46 -14.87 -0.19
C LEU A 151 2.79 -13.43 0.23
N ILE A 152 2.87 -12.54 -0.77
CA ILE A 152 3.02 -11.10 -0.58
C ILE A 152 1.64 -10.46 -0.72
N TYR A 153 1.22 -9.74 0.31
CA TYR A 153 0.07 -8.85 0.26
C TYR A 153 0.53 -7.44 -0.09
N GLU A 154 0.13 -6.96 -1.26
CA GLU A 154 0.51 -5.64 -1.76
C GLU A 154 -0.67 -4.67 -1.68
N LEU A 155 -0.42 -3.47 -1.17
CA LEU A 155 -1.40 -2.40 -1.16
C LEU A 155 -0.75 -1.05 -1.45
N THR A 156 -1.58 -0.14 -1.96
CA THR A 156 -1.21 1.25 -2.23
C THR A 156 -2.01 2.19 -1.34
N LEU A 157 -1.32 3.09 -0.65
CA LEU A 157 -1.90 4.25 0.00
C LEU A 157 -1.93 5.39 -1.02
N ASP A 158 -3.12 5.71 -1.51
CA ASP A 158 -3.35 6.81 -2.45
C ASP A 158 -3.68 8.06 -1.65
N PHE A 159 -2.68 8.90 -1.47
CA PHE A 159 -2.79 10.15 -0.73
C PHE A 159 -3.44 11.21 -1.62
N ASN A 160 -4.36 11.99 -1.07
CA ASN A 160 -4.93 13.13 -1.77
C ASN A 160 -4.42 14.42 -1.11
N ALA A 161 -3.27 14.90 -1.54
CA ALA A 161 -2.59 16.04 -0.96
C ALA A 161 -3.45 17.32 -1.03
N GLU A 162 -4.14 17.58 -2.15
CA GLU A 162 -5.01 18.75 -2.35
C GLU A 162 -6.10 18.84 -1.27
N HIS A 163 -6.75 17.72 -0.95
CA HIS A 163 -7.83 17.67 0.04
C HIS A 163 -7.32 17.44 1.47
N SER A 164 -6.04 17.17 1.64
CA SER A 164 -5.43 16.91 2.94
C SER A 164 -4.90 18.17 3.62
N ILE A 165 -4.74 19.26 2.89
CA ILE A 165 -4.19 20.52 3.43
C ILE A 165 -5.32 21.50 3.75
N VAL A 166 -5.30 21.99 4.99
CA VAL A 166 -6.25 22.99 5.47
C VAL A 166 -5.49 24.24 5.89
N LEU A 167 -5.77 25.37 5.24
CA LEU A 167 -5.34 26.68 5.70
C LEU A 167 -6.31 27.17 6.77
N THR A 168 -5.82 27.34 7.99
CA THR A 168 -6.62 27.78 9.14
C THR A 168 -6.82 29.31 9.13
N GLY A 169 -7.82 29.78 9.85
CA GLY A 169 -8.15 31.22 9.90
C GLY A 169 -7.06 32.14 10.46
N ASN A 170 -6.05 31.57 11.15
CA ASN A 170 -4.87 32.29 11.64
C ASN A 170 -3.65 32.15 10.68
N GLY A 171 -3.85 31.64 9.47
CA GLY A 171 -2.80 31.54 8.45
C GLY A 171 -1.84 30.36 8.63
N GLN A 172 -2.15 29.39 9.47
CA GLN A 172 -1.35 28.17 9.65
C GLN A 172 -1.85 27.04 8.74
N TYR A 173 -0.94 26.19 8.29
CA TYR A 173 -1.30 24.99 7.53
C TYR A 173 -1.42 23.77 8.45
N LYS A 174 -2.50 23.02 8.28
CA LYS A 174 -2.78 21.80 9.02
C LYS A 174 -3.00 20.63 8.08
N LEU A 175 -2.46 19.46 8.44
CA LEU A 175 -2.71 18.21 7.75
C LEU A 175 -3.98 17.55 8.32
N ASN A 176 -4.97 17.36 7.45
CA ASN A 176 -6.15 16.53 7.68
C ASN A 176 -6.16 15.42 6.62
N PRO A 177 -5.50 14.27 6.86
CA PRO A 177 -5.15 13.33 5.81
C PRO A 177 -6.37 12.71 5.15
N VAL A 178 -6.44 12.78 3.83
CA VAL A 178 -7.38 12.05 2.98
C VAL A 178 -6.57 10.98 2.23
N ILE A 179 -6.73 9.71 2.62
CA ILE A 179 -5.94 8.59 2.11
C ILE A 179 -6.88 7.44 1.78
N ARG A 180 -6.80 6.92 0.54
CA ARG A 180 -7.45 5.67 0.15
C ARG A 180 -6.48 4.51 0.31
N VAL A 181 -6.98 3.39 0.82
CA VAL A 181 -6.24 2.13 0.88
C VAL A 181 -6.71 1.23 -0.26
N VAL A 182 -5.81 0.91 -1.19
CA VAL A 182 -6.16 0.19 -2.41
C VAL A 182 -5.33 -1.09 -2.54
N PRO A 183 -5.92 -2.27 -2.34
CA PRO A 183 -5.25 -3.55 -2.55
C PRO A 183 -4.86 -3.75 -4.01
N HIS A 184 -3.62 -4.19 -4.26
CA HIS A 184 -3.12 -4.42 -5.63
C HIS A 184 -3.89 -5.54 -6.34
N VAL A 185 -4.39 -6.53 -5.58
CA VAL A 185 -5.14 -7.67 -6.14
C VAL A 185 -6.44 -7.27 -6.86
N ILE A 186 -7.00 -6.08 -6.56
CA ILE A 186 -8.23 -5.57 -7.16
C ILE A 186 -8.03 -4.27 -7.91
N SER A 187 -6.79 -3.80 -8.09
CA SER A 187 -6.51 -2.52 -8.77
C SER A 187 -5.66 -2.68 -10.01
N GLY A 188 -5.84 -1.75 -10.94
CA GLY A 188 -5.06 -1.61 -12.17
C GLY A 188 -4.63 -0.17 -12.40
N THR A 189 -4.13 0.11 -13.60
CA THR A 189 -3.65 1.43 -14.01
C THR A 189 -4.24 1.82 -15.35
N ILE A 190 -4.29 3.12 -15.63
CA ILE A 190 -4.58 3.68 -16.95
C ILE A 190 -3.38 4.52 -17.37
N SER A 191 -2.94 4.39 -18.61
CA SER A 191 -1.87 5.21 -19.18
C SER A 191 -2.23 5.72 -20.56
N GLY A 192 -1.50 6.75 -21.02
CA GLY A 192 -1.66 7.34 -22.33
C GLY A 192 -0.76 8.57 -22.51
N LYS A 193 -1.04 9.34 -23.55
CA LYS A 193 -0.28 10.53 -23.90
C LYS A 193 -1.20 11.67 -24.31
N ILE A 194 -0.84 12.89 -23.92
CA ILE A 194 -1.53 14.13 -24.32
C ILE A 194 -0.72 14.83 -25.41
N ASN A 195 -1.40 15.26 -26.44
CA ASN A 195 -0.83 16.07 -27.52
C ASN A 195 -1.77 17.23 -27.85
N PRO A 196 -1.28 18.48 -27.94
CA PRO A 196 0.12 18.88 -27.71
C PRO A 196 0.44 18.99 -26.21
N VAL A 197 1.70 18.82 -25.86
CA VAL A 197 2.18 18.89 -24.45
C VAL A 197 1.95 20.26 -23.81
N ILE A 198 1.91 21.33 -24.63
CA ILE A 198 1.64 22.70 -24.18
C ILE A 198 0.21 22.87 -23.61
N ALA A 199 -0.67 21.88 -23.79
CA ALA A 199 -1.99 21.87 -23.15
C ALA A 199 -1.90 21.78 -21.62
N LEU A 200 -0.75 21.34 -21.05
CA LEU A 200 -0.52 21.23 -19.59
C LEU A 200 -1.64 20.51 -18.87
N ALA A 201 -2.08 19.37 -19.43
CA ALA A 201 -3.32 18.75 -19.07
C ALA A 201 -3.24 17.96 -17.73
N SER A 202 -4.31 18.04 -16.95
CA SER A 202 -4.62 17.09 -15.90
C SER A 202 -5.56 16.00 -16.43
N VAL A 203 -5.43 14.79 -15.87
CA VAL A 203 -6.19 13.61 -16.29
C VAL A 203 -6.91 13.04 -15.07
N HIS A 204 -8.21 12.80 -15.21
CA HIS A 204 -9.09 12.36 -14.15
C HIS A 204 -9.83 11.08 -14.57
N ALA A 205 -9.67 9.99 -13.83
CA ALA A 205 -10.50 8.80 -13.96
C ALA A 205 -11.64 8.88 -12.94
N ILE A 206 -12.87 8.91 -13.42
CA ILE A 206 -14.08 9.16 -12.64
C ILE A 206 -14.97 7.90 -12.68
N SER A 207 -15.33 7.37 -11.51
CA SER A 207 -16.28 6.26 -11.35
C SER A 207 -17.22 6.56 -10.20
N GLY A 208 -18.49 6.85 -10.50
CA GLY A 208 -19.45 7.34 -9.50
C GLY A 208 -18.97 8.65 -8.84
N THR A 209 -18.77 8.63 -7.54
CA THR A 209 -18.25 9.76 -6.74
C THR A 209 -16.73 9.77 -6.63
N ASP A 210 -16.07 8.67 -6.99
CA ASP A 210 -14.64 8.52 -6.86
C ASP A 210 -13.90 9.12 -8.06
N THR A 211 -12.83 9.84 -7.78
CA THR A 211 -11.95 10.43 -8.81
C THR A 211 -10.51 10.19 -8.44
N VAL A 212 -9.75 9.62 -9.38
CA VAL A 212 -8.30 9.49 -9.31
C VAL A 212 -7.69 10.41 -10.35
N SER A 213 -6.73 11.23 -9.96
CA SER A 213 -6.18 12.27 -10.81
C SER A 213 -4.67 12.18 -10.94
N THR A 214 -4.14 12.61 -12.09
CA THR A 214 -2.72 12.85 -12.32
C THR A 214 -2.54 14.03 -13.27
N VAL A 215 -1.30 14.47 -13.45
CA VAL A 215 -0.93 15.45 -14.50
C VAL A 215 -0.08 14.78 -15.56
N ALA A 216 -0.24 15.21 -16.80
CA ALA A 216 0.64 14.76 -17.87
C ALA A 216 2.05 15.36 -17.68
N ASP A 217 3.07 14.59 -18.06
CA ASP A 217 4.45 15.06 -18.09
C ASP A 217 4.61 16.21 -19.08
N ILE A 218 5.18 17.30 -18.63
CA ILE A 218 5.28 18.55 -19.41
C ILE A 218 6.20 18.44 -20.63
N SER A 219 7.05 17.44 -20.68
CA SER A 219 8.03 17.25 -21.78
C SER A 219 7.52 16.23 -22.80
N THR A 220 6.93 15.14 -22.33
CA THR A 220 6.54 14.00 -23.17
C THR A 220 5.04 13.92 -23.41
N GLY A 221 4.22 14.56 -22.59
CA GLY A 221 2.78 14.44 -22.55
C GLY A 221 2.27 13.12 -21.94
N SER A 222 3.16 12.23 -21.52
CA SER A 222 2.77 10.93 -20.98
C SER A 222 2.07 11.08 -19.63
N PHE A 223 1.07 10.24 -19.37
CA PHE A 223 0.40 10.18 -18.09
C PHE A 223 0.17 8.74 -17.64
N LYS A 224 0.11 8.53 -16.31
CA LYS A 224 -0.29 7.28 -15.70
C LYS A 224 -1.09 7.51 -14.42
N LEU A 225 -2.30 6.98 -14.40
CA LEU A 225 -3.18 6.90 -13.24
C LEU A 225 -2.96 5.56 -12.54
N MET A 226 -2.74 5.58 -11.24
CA MET A 226 -2.48 4.41 -10.41
C MET A 226 -3.59 4.18 -9.39
N ALA A 227 -3.57 3.03 -8.72
CA ALA A 227 -4.51 2.69 -7.65
C ALA A 227 -6.00 2.78 -8.07
N LEU A 228 -6.31 2.40 -9.30
CA LEU A 228 -7.68 2.34 -9.82
C LEU A 228 -8.28 0.97 -9.49
N ILE A 229 -9.33 0.93 -8.68
CA ILE A 229 -10.07 -0.31 -8.44
C ILE A 229 -10.65 -0.80 -9.77
N GLN A 230 -10.62 -2.11 -10.01
CA GLN A 230 -11.19 -2.69 -11.23
C GLN A 230 -12.64 -2.24 -11.44
N GLY A 231 -12.98 -1.86 -12.66
CA GLY A 231 -14.29 -1.30 -12.96
C GLY A 231 -14.28 -0.45 -14.23
N THR A 232 -15.33 0.32 -14.41
CA THR A 232 -15.51 1.20 -15.58
C THR A 232 -15.41 2.66 -15.16
N TYR A 233 -14.64 3.41 -15.92
CA TYR A 233 -14.33 4.82 -15.67
C TYR A 233 -14.66 5.70 -16.86
N ASN A 234 -14.98 6.96 -16.59
CA ASN A 234 -14.89 8.04 -17.56
C ASN A 234 -13.55 8.76 -17.36
N VAL A 235 -12.74 8.82 -18.39
CA VAL A 235 -11.43 9.48 -18.32
C VAL A 235 -11.54 10.85 -18.96
N LYS A 236 -11.52 11.89 -18.10
CA LYS A 236 -11.54 13.30 -18.52
C LYS A 236 -10.12 13.84 -18.56
N VAL A 237 -9.76 14.44 -19.67
CA VAL A 237 -8.55 15.24 -19.85
C VAL A 237 -8.96 16.71 -19.81
N SER A 238 -8.49 17.44 -18.82
CA SER A 238 -8.74 18.86 -18.65
C SER A 238 -7.49 19.65 -19.03
N SER A 239 -7.62 20.53 -20.02
CA SER A 239 -6.51 21.38 -20.44
C SER A 239 -6.23 22.47 -19.40
N GLY A 240 -4.97 22.62 -18.99
CA GLY A 240 -4.49 23.76 -18.22
C GLY A 240 -4.24 25.01 -19.07
N ASN A 241 -4.28 24.87 -20.40
CA ASN A 241 -4.14 25.98 -21.36
C ASN A 241 -5.51 26.30 -21.99
N ALA A 242 -5.99 27.50 -21.75
CA ALA A 242 -7.31 27.94 -22.19
C ALA A 242 -7.55 27.88 -23.71
N ALA A 243 -6.49 27.77 -24.51
CA ALA A 243 -6.58 27.65 -25.97
C ALA A 243 -7.05 26.27 -26.45
N TYR A 244 -7.08 25.25 -25.58
CA TYR A 244 -7.44 23.87 -25.97
C TYR A 244 -8.72 23.41 -25.26
N ASP A 245 -9.47 22.58 -25.96
CA ASP A 245 -10.69 21.95 -25.42
C ASP A 245 -10.34 20.78 -24.49
N ASP A 246 -11.19 20.58 -23.48
CA ASP A 246 -11.21 19.35 -22.70
C ASP A 246 -11.66 18.15 -23.55
N LYS A 247 -11.24 16.97 -23.19
CA LYS A 247 -11.65 15.71 -23.85
C LYS A 247 -12.02 14.65 -22.84
N THR A 248 -13.08 13.87 -23.16
CA THR A 248 -13.48 12.75 -22.32
C THR A 248 -13.60 11.47 -23.15
N ILE A 249 -13.08 10.36 -22.60
CA ILE A 249 -13.38 9.00 -23.08
C ILE A 249 -14.24 8.33 -22.02
N THR A 250 -15.36 7.78 -22.43
CA THR A 250 -16.29 7.04 -21.58
C THR A 250 -16.07 5.54 -21.67
N ASN A 251 -16.52 4.81 -20.64
CA ASN A 251 -16.50 3.34 -20.60
C ASN A 251 -15.12 2.72 -20.69
N VAL A 252 -14.12 3.35 -20.11
CA VAL A 252 -12.77 2.81 -19.98
C VAL A 252 -12.77 1.71 -18.92
N VAL A 253 -12.45 0.49 -19.31
CA VAL A 253 -12.42 -0.67 -18.40
C VAL A 253 -11.04 -0.81 -17.77
N VAL A 254 -11.00 -0.87 -16.44
CA VAL A 254 -9.81 -1.20 -15.65
C VAL A 254 -9.94 -2.64 -15.17
N VAL A 255 -8.91 -3.45 -15.45
CA VAL A 255 -8.77 -4.82 -14.98
C VAL A 255 -7.68 -4.88 -13.92
N ALA A 256 -7.92 -5.65 -12.85
CA ALA A 256 -6.95 -5.81 -11.77
C ALA A 256 -5.59 -6.29 -12.29
N LYS A 257 -4.51 -5.75 -11.73
CA LYS A 257 -3.12 -6.05 -12.07
C LYS A 257 -2.72 -5.77 -13.53
N GLN A 258 -3.55 -5.03 -14.27
CA GLN A 258 -3.28 -4.69 -15.66
C GLN A 258 -3.22 -3.18 -15.88
N ASN A 259 -2.55 -2.80 -16.96
CA ASN A 259 -2.55 -1.43 -17.46
C ASN A 259 -3.50 -1.32 -18.66
N THR A 260 -4.43 -0.37 -18.59
CA THR A 260 -5.29 0.00 -19.73
C THR A 260 -4.63 1.15 -20.47
N GLU A 261 -4.10 0.90 -21.68
CA GLU A 261 -3.44 1.90 -22.52
C GLU A 261 -4.49 2.60 -23.39
N LEU A 262 -4.59 3.93 -23.31
CA LEU A 262 -5.56 4.74 -24.07
C LEU A 262 -4.98 5.40 -25.32
N GLY A 263 -3.66 5.22 -25.56
CA GLY A 263 -2.98 5.87 -26.68
C GLY A 263 -2.87 7.39 -26.51
N THR A 264 -2.94 8.12 -27.64
CA THR A 264 -2.73 9.58 -27.64
C THR A 264 -4.05 10.34 -27.72
N PHE A 265 -4.24 11.26 -26.76
CA PHE A 265 -5.30 12.24 -26.78
C PHE A 265 -4.84 13.49 -27.55
N ASN A 266 -5.32 13.66 -28.76
CA ASN A 266 -5.12 14.90 -29.50
C ASN A 266 -6.19 15.90 -29.05
N LEU A 267 -5.78 16.98 -28.41
CA LEU A 267 -6.66 18.09 -28.00
C LEU A 267 -6.75 19.10 -29.12
N SER A 268 -7.98 19.55 -29.40
CA SER A 268 -8.26 20.55 -30.43
C SER A 268 -8.10 21.97 -29.87
N LEU A 269 -7.72 22.90 -30.72
CA LEU A 269 -7.86 24.32 -30.42
C LEU A 269 -9.34 24.70 -30.38
N LYS A 270 -9.69 25.62 -29.49
CA LYS A 270 -11.02 26.24 -29.40
C LYS A 270 -11.29 27.11 -30.60
#